data_749bf9194cf5625446c1edaa6d7020cf
#
_entry.id   749bf9194cf5625446c1edaa6d7020cf
#
_cell.length_a   1.000
_cell.length_b   1.000
_cell.length_c   1.000
_cell.angle_alpha   90.00
_cell.angle_beta   90.00
_cell.angle_gamma   90.00
#
_symmetry.space_group_name_H-M   'P 1'
#
loop_
_entity.id
_entity.type
_entity.pdbx_description
1 polymer ?
#
loop_
_entity_poly.entity_id
_entity_poly.type
_entity_poly.pdbx_seq_one_letter_code
_entity_poly.pdbx_strand_id
1 'polypeptide(L)'
;LTPLSATDRADGVTHNAFLELKCRRTHYDTLLIEKKKWDYLADIRARTGCKTLYINATPQGVYQFDLGAINEPEWVLKRLPITTDFGNKETNERLAGYLDIRLADLLLV
;
A
#
# COMPACT_ATOMS: atom_id res chain seq x y z
N LEU A 1 10.63 -14.07 5.59
CA LEU A 1 10.58 -12.76 4.97
C LEU A 1 11.96 -12.10 4.97
N THR A 2 12.43 -11.74 3.79
CA THR A 2 13.74 -11.11 3.63
C THR A 2 13.54 -9.61 3.44
N PRO A 3 14.09 -8.77 4.34
CA PRO A 3 13.99 -7.32 4.16
C PRO A 3 14.78 -6.87 2.93
N LEU A 4 14.24 -5.89 2.23
CA LEU A 4 14.92 -5.22 1.14
C LEU A 4 15.87 -4.16 1.69
N SER A 5 16.76 -3.64 0.83
CA SER A 5 17.67 -2.59 1.26
C SER A 5 16.91 -1.30 1.61
N ALA A 6 17.58 -0.40 2.33
CA ALA A 6 16.95 0.87 2.77
C ALA A 6 16.51 1.76 1.59
N THR A 7 17.05 1.55 0.40
CA THR A 7 16.68 2.31 -0.79
C THR A 7 15.45 1.75 -1.49
N ASP A 8 15.03 0.53 -1.16
CA ASP A 8 13.86 -0.08 -1.76
C ASP A 8 12.59 0.46 -1.13
N ARG A 9 11.52 0.55 -1.92
CA ARG A 9 10.23 1.08 -1.48
C ARG A 9 9.29 0.03 -0.95
N ALA A 10 9.56 -1.25 -1.21
CA ALA A 10 8.82 -2.35 -0.64
C ALA A 10 9.41 -2.69 0.72
N ASP A 11 8.57 -3.02 1.69
CA ASP A 11 9.00 -3.27 3.06
C ASP A 11 9.68 -4.61 3.24
N GLY A 12 9.45 -5.54 2.32
CA GLY A 12 10.08 -6.83 2.39
C GLY A 12 9.75 -7.70 1.19
N VAL A 13 10.42 -8.82 1.12
CA VAL A 13 10.20 -9.83 0.07
C VAL A 13 10.16 -11.21 0.71
N THR A 14 9.18 -12.01 0.29
CA THR A 14 9.15 -13.42 0.56
C THR A 14 9.61 -14.18 -0.68
N HIS A 15 9.58 -15.51 -0.64
CA HIS A 15 10.00 -16.34 -1.77
C HIS A 15 9.30 -15.94 -3.10
N ASN A 16 8.04 -15.50 -3.04
CA ASN A 16 7.25 -15.20 -4.23
C ASN A 16 6.41 -13.92 -4.12
N ALA A 17 6.71 -13.05 -3.19
CA ALA A 17 5.91 -11.85 -2.98
C ALA A 17 6.74 -10.67 -2.46
N PHE A 18 6.38 -9.48 -2.92
CA PHE A 18 6.84 -8.21 -2.36
C PHE A 18 5.73 -7.64 -1.49
N LEU A 19 6.09 -7.16 -0.30
CA LEU A 19 5.15 -6.67 0.69
C LEU A 19 5.34 -5.18 0.93
N GLU A 20 4.23 -4.45 1.02
CA GLU A 20 4.18 -3.08 1.49
C GLU A 20 3.27 -3.02 2.70
N LEU A 21 3.81 -2.62 3.84
CA LEU A 21 3.05 -2.58 5.10
C LEU A 21 2.66 -1.14 5.42
N LYS A 22 1.40 -0.96 5.84
CA LYS A 22 0.89 0.33 6.29
C LYS A 22 0.15 0.14 7.61
N CYS A 23 0.46 0.99 8.59
CA CYS A 23 -0.26 1.04 9.85
C CYS A 23 -1.18 2.26 9.83
N ARG A 24 -2.45 2.04 10.09
CA ARG A 24 -3.47 3.10 10.07
C ARG A 24 -3.99 3.30 11.49
N ARG A 25 -4.13 4.56 11.89
CA ARG A 25 -4.70 4.89 13.20
C ARG A 25 -6.20 4.78 13.21
N THR A 26 -6.83 4.96 12.05
CA THR A 26 -8.28 4.93 11.89
C THR A 26 -8.63 3.90 10.85
N HIS A 27 -9.70 3.15 11.11
CA HIS A 27 -10.25 2.22 10.14
C HIS A 27 -11.21 2.95 9.21
N TYR A 28 -11.08 2.69 7.90
CA TYR A 28 -12.03 3.14 6.87
C TYR A 28 -12.39 1.96 5.98
N ASP A 29 -13.58 2.01 5.39
CA ASP A 29 -14.06 0.97 4.47
C ASP A 29 -13.29 1.00 3.14
N THR A 30 -12.58 2.07 2.86
CA THR A 30 -11.67 2.17 1.74
C THR A 30 -10.31 2.63 2.25
N LEU A 31 -9.25 2.03 1.75
CA LEU A 31 -7.90 2.32 2.20
C LEU A 31 -7.11 2.97 1.07
N LEU A 32 -6.44 4.06 1.39
CA LEU A 32 -5.74 4.88 0.40
C LEU A 32 -4.44 4.23 -0.04
N ILE A 33 -4.19 4.27 -1.35
CA ILE A 33 -2.88 3.97 -1.92
C ILE A 33 -2.48 5.08 -2.89
N GLU A 34 -1.23 5.54 -2.80
CA GLU A 34 -0.72 6.53 -3.74
C GLU A 34 -0.42 5.88 -5.08
N LYS A 35 -0.71 6.59 -6.16
CA LYS A 35 -0.45 6.09 -7.52
C LYS A 35 1.03 5.74 -7.71
N LYS A 36 1.92 6.54 -7.15
CA LYS A 36 3.35 6.27 -7.22
C LYS A 36 3.71 4.91 -6.64
N LYS A 37 3.09 4.52 -5.53
CA LYS A 37 3.31 3.20 -4.92
C LYS A 37 2.71 2.10 -5.78
N TRP A 38 1.49 2.31 -6.29
CA TRP A 38 0.86 1.35 -7.19
C TRP A 38 1.73 1.08 -8.41
N ASP A 39 2.20 2.16 -9.06
CA ASP A 39 3.03 2.04 -10.27
C ASP A 39 4.36 1.33 -9.98
N TYR A 40 4.99 1.64 -8.84
CA TYR A 40 6.23 1.00 -8.44
C TYR A 40 6.05 -0.51 -8.24
N LEU A 41 4.98 -0.91 -7.56
CA LEU A 41 4.70 -2.32 -7.31
C LEU A 41 4.27 -3.04 -8.59
N ALA A 42 3.54 -2.38 -9.47
CA ALA A 42 3.18 -2.94 -10.77
C ALA A 42 4.43 -3.22 -11.62
N ASP A 43 5.41 -2.32 -11.57
CA ASP A 43 6.69 -2.51 -12.27
C ASP A 43 7.47 -3.71 -11.71
N ILE A 44 7.52 -3.85 -10.39
CA ILE A 44 8.15 -5.01 -9.75
C ILE A 44 7.47 -6.30 -10.22
N ARG A 45 6.14 -6.33 -10.22
CA ARG A 45 5.37 -7.51 -10.64
C ARG A 45 5.67 -7.87 -12.10
N ALA A 46 5.76 -6.86 -12.97
CA ALA A 46 6.04 -7.08 -14.40
C ALA A 46 7.46 -7.63 -14.62
N ARG A 47 8.43 -7.19 -13.82
CA ARG A 47 9.83 -7.60 -13.98
C ARG A 47 10.14 -8.91 -13.31
N THR A 48 9.49 -9.25 -12.21
CA THR A 48 9.88 -10.41 -11.39
C THR A 48 8.86 -11.54 -11.45
N GLY A 49 7.62 -11.29 -11.83
CA GLY A 49 6.53 -12.25 -11.75
C GLY A 49 6.05 -12.52 -10.33
N CYS A 50 6.59 -11.83 -9.34
CA CYS A 50 6.19 -11.99 -7.95
C CYS A 50 4.86 -11.30 -7.68
N LYS A 51 4.11 -11.80 -6.69
CA LYS A 51 2.94 -11.10 -6.18
C LYS A 51 3.36 -9.81 -5.51
N THR A 52 2.48 -8.81 -5.53
CA THR A 52 2.68 -7.56 -4.81
C THR A 52 1.51 -7.40 -3.84
N LEU A 53 1.82 -7.43 -2.55
CA LEU A 53 0.83 -7.44 -1.49
C LEU A 53 0.89 -6.13 -0.70
N TYR A 54 -0.25 -5.45 -0.63
CA TYR A 54 -0.40 -4.22 0.13
C TYR A 54 -1.18 -4.54 1.40
N ILE A 55 -0.51 -4.48 2.54
CA ILE A 55 -1.06 -4.92 3.82
C ILE A 55 -1.29 -3.71 4.71
N ASN A 56 -2.51 -3.54 5.17
CA ASN A 56 -2.90 -2.44 6.05
C ASN A 56 -3.36 -2.97 7.39
N ALA A 57 -2.67 -2.58 8.44
CA ALA A 57 -3.09 -2.85 9.81
C ALA A 57 -3.91 -1.66 10.31
N THR A 58 -5.14 -1.91 10.70
CA THR A 58 -6.06 -0.89 11.23
C THR A 58 -6.53 -1.33 12.63
N PRO A 59 -7.20 -0.44 13.38
CA PRO A 59 -7.78 -0.85 14.66
C PRO A 59 -8.80 -1.99 14.57
N GLN A 60 -9.31 -2.28 13.37
CA GLN A 60 -10.31 -3.34 13.19
C GLN A 60 -9.76 -4.61 12.55
N GLY A 61 -8.50 -4.62 12.13
CA GLY A 61 -7.90 -5.84 11.59
C GLY A 61 -6.76 -5.56 10.63
N VAL A 62 -6.24 -6.65 10.08
CA VAL A 62 -5.14 -6.61 9.09
C VAL A 62 -5.69 -7.07 7.75
N TYR A 63 -5.62 -6.18 6.77
CA TYR A 63 -6.21 -6.38 5.45
C TYR A 63 -5.12 -6.47 4.39
N GLN A 64 -5.13 -7.55 3.62
CA GLN A 64 -4.15 -7.80 2.56
C GLN A 64 -4.80 -7.67 1.19
N PHE A 65 -4.26 -6.78 0.37
CA PHE A 65 -4.65 -6.63 -1.03
C PHE A 65 -3.58 -7.25 -1.92
N ASP A 66 -3.98 -8.17 -2.81
CA ASP A 66 -3.11 -8.63 -3.89
C ASP A 66 -3.31 -7.68 -5.07
N LEU A 67 -2.37 -6.76 -5.24
CA LEU A 67 -2.54 -5.67 -6.22
C LEU A 67 -2.59 -6.17 -7.66
N GLY A 68 -2.05 -7.35 -7.93
CA GLY A 68 -2.14 -7.96 -9.26
C GLY A 68 -3.48 -8.63 -9.55
N ALA A 69 -4.28 -8.85 -8.50
CA ALA A 69 -5.56 -9.56 -8.61
C ALA A 69 -6.77 -8.63 -8.54
N ILE A 70 -6.58 -7.35 -8.26
CA ILE A 70 -7.65 -6.37 -8.17
C ILE A 70 -7.53 -5.34 -9.28
N ASN A 71 -8.64 -4.68 -9.60
CA ASN A 71 -8.65 -3.61 -10.60
C ASN A 71 -7.94 -2.37 -10.07
N GLU A 72 -7.28 -1.66 -10.97
CA GLU A 72 -6.66 -0.38 -10.63
C GLU A 72 -7.74 0.60 -10.17
N PRO A 73 -7.55 1.30 -9.04
CA PRO A 73 -8.53 2.28 -8.57
C PRO A 73 -8.54 3.52 -9.45
N GLU A 74 -9.60 4.32 -9.33
CA GLU A 74 -9.64 5.64 -9.93
C GLU A 74 -8.68 6.57 -9.19
N TRP A 75 -7.86 7.30 -9.94
CA TRP A 75 -6.87 8.20 -9.36
C TRP A 75 -7.43 9.60 -9.24
N VAL A 76 -7.30 10.17 -8.04
CA VAL A 76 -7.74 11.53 -7.75
C VAL A 76 -6.59 12.30 -7.11
N LEU A 77 -6.58 13.62 -7.33
CA LEU A 77 -5.56 14.47 -6.73
C LEU A 77 -5.93 14.73 -5.27
N LYS A 78 -5.01 14.41 -4.37
CA LYS A 78 -5.20 14.56 -2.93
C LYS A 78 -4.04 15.33 -2.32
N ARG A 79 -4.35 16.16 -1.34
CA ARG A 79 -3.33 16.81 -0.53
C ARG A 79 -2.96 15.89 0.63
N LEU A 80 -1.72 15.43 0.61
CA LEU A 80 -1.23 14.44 1.57
C LEU A 80 0.00 14.98 2.30
N PRO A 81 0.27 14.52 3.53
CA PRO A 81 1.49 14.90 4.24
C PRO A 81 2.73 14.50 3.45
N ILE A 82 3.74 15.37 3.44
CA ILE A 82 5.02 15.07 2.81
C ILE A 82 5.77 14.00 3.61
N THR A 83 5.57 14.00 4.93
CA THR A 83 6.19 13.05 5.84
C THR A 83 5.17 12.55 6.84
N THR A 84 5.41 11.37 7.40
CA THR A 84 4.61 10.81 8.49
C THR A 84 5.00 11.34 9.87
N ASP A 85 5.96 12.26 9.94
CA ASP A 85 6.34 12.92 11.18
C ASP A 85 5.19 13.81 11.66
N PHE A 86 4.72 13.55 12.88
CA PHE A 86 3.59 14.27 13.46
C PHE A 86 3.86 15.76 13.72
N GLY A 87 5.12 16.14 13.81
CA GLY A 87 5.50 17.54 13.99
C GLY A 87 5.46 18.34 12.68
N ASN A 88 5.42 17.66 11.55
CA ASN A 88 5.44 18.31 10.24
C ASN A 88 4.04 18.26 9.62
N LYS A 89 3.47 19.44 9.42
CA LYS A 89 2.13 19.60 8.83
C LYS A 89 2.17 19.98 7.35
N GLU A 90 3.34 19.99 6.73
CA GLU A 90 3.45 20.29 5.31
C GLU A 90 2.80 19.20 4.48
N THR A 91 2.10 19.62 3.42
CA THR A 91 1.42 18.72 2.49
C THR A 91 1.78 19.08 1.07
N ASN A 92 1.64 18.11 0.15
CA ASN A 92 1.64 18.37 -1.27
C ASN A 92 0.54 17.57 -1.94
N GLU A 93 0.24 17.91 -3.19
CA GLU A 93 -0.79 17.21 -3.95
C GLU A 93 -0.18 16.00 -4.64
N ARG A 94 -0.83 14.85 -4.49
CA ARG A 94 -0.41 13.61 -5.11
C ARG A 94 -1.63 12.83 -5.58
N LEU A 95 -1.46 12.06 -6.66
CA LEU A 95 -2.51 11.16 -7.11
C LEU A 95 -2.62 9.98 -6.15
N ALA A 96 -3.84 9.69 -5.74
CA ALA A 96 -4.14 8.59 -4.84
C ALA A 96 -5.46 7.95 -5.24
N GLY A 97 -5.62 6.69 -4.90
CA GLY A 97 -6.85 5.95 -5.08
C GLY A 97 -7.27 5.28 -3.79
N TYR A 98 -8.47 4.72 -3.79
CA TYR A 98 -9.03 4.05 -2.62
C TYR A 98 -9.36 2.61 -2.97
N LEU A 99 -8.88 1.71 -2.13
CA LEU A 99 -9.13 0.28 -2.26
C LEU A 99 -10.23 -0.12 -1.28
N ASP A 100 -11.32 -0.68 -1.81
CA ASP A 100 -12.42 -1.16 -0.97
C ASP A 100 -11.93 -2.37 -0.16
N ILE A 101 -12.14 -2.37 1.16
CA ILE A 101 -11.68 -3.45 2.03
C ILE A 101 -12.31 -4.81 1.67
N ARG A 102 -13.45 -4.80 0.97
CA ARG A 102 -14.08 -6.03 0.50
C ARG A 102 -13.23 -6.76 -0.56
N LEU A 103 -12.26 -6.07 -1.16
CA LEU A 103 -11.32 -6.67 -2.11
C LEU A 103 -10.12 -7.31 -1.40
N ALA A 104 -9.98 -7.11 -0.11
CA ALA A 104 -8.86 -7.60 0.66
C ALA A 104 -9.18 -8.95 1.32
N ASP A 105 -8.12 -9.68 1.63
CA ASP A 105 -8.19 -10.81 2.56
C ASP A 105 -7.99 -10.27 3.98
N LEU A 106 -8.90 -10.64 4.87
CA LEU A 106 -8.76 -10.30 6.29
C LEU A 106 -7.87 -11.35 6.94
N LEU A 107 -6.67 -10.94 7.34
CA LEU A 107 -5.67 -11.84 7.91
C LEU A 107 -5.82 -11.99 9.42
N LEU A 108 -6.24 -10.91 10.08
CA LEU A 108 -6.31 -10.86 11.53
C LEU A 108 -7.33 -9.81 11.93
N VAL A 109 -8.09 -10.13 12.96
CA VAL A 109 -9.13 -9.23 13.48
C VAL A 109 -8.66 -8.58 14.77
#